data_584468f47591bcb7f97dc90daf3ea525
#
_entry.id   584468f47591bcb7f97dc90daf3ea525
#
_cell.length_a   1.000
_cell.length_b   1.000
_cell.length_c   1.000
_cell.angle_alpha   90.00
_cell.angle_beta   90.00
_cell.angle_gamma   90.00
#
_symmetry.space_group_name_H-M   'P 1'
#
loop_
_entity.id
_entity.type
_entity.pdbx_description
1 polymer ?
#
loop_
_entity_poly.entity_id
_entity_poly.type
_entity_poly.pdbx_seq_one_letter_code
_entity_poly.pdbx_strand_id
1 'polypeptide(L)'
;MKDHWLVVNFIDQILYQWLFWRWLIITAEEKLLENGYEGIKYLTDFSYDDALIGVTHDNRAVYDYEKMVEWLISTEEFTEEEAVEWIDYNTLRAIGYFGEDAPIIMYPIKEWYFGKFLEELTRKWYTEILT
;
A
#
# COMPACT_ATOMS: atom_id res chain seq x y z
N MET A 1 11.22 39.69 -16.07
CA MET A 1 9.99 39.19 -15.45
C MET A 1 9.59 37.81 -15.96
N LYS A 2 9.60 37.56 -17.27
CA LYS A 2 9.23 36.27 -17.85
C LYS A 2 10.19 35.14 -17.44
N ASP A 3 11.50 35.42 -17.35
CA ASP A 3 12.52 34.44 -17.01
C ASP A 3 12.46 33.98 -15.55
N HIS A 4 12.07 34.86 -14.64
CA HIS A 4 11.92 34.56 -13.22
C HIS A 4 10.74 33.61 -13.00
N TRP A 5 9.65 33.79 -13.75
CA TRP A 5 8.47 32.94 -13.64
C TRP A 5 8.74 31.52 -14.15
N LEU A 6 9.51 31.37 -15.25
CA LEU A 6 9.94 30.09 -15.80
C LEU A 6 10.85 29.31 -14.84
N VAL A 7 11.77 30.00 -14.16
CA VAL A 7 12.68 29.39 -13.19
C VAL A 7 11.91 28.86 -11.97
N VAL A 8 10.95 29.63 -11.46
CA VAL A 8 10.10 29.21 -10.33
C VAL A 8 9.26 27.97 -10.70
N ASN A 9 8.65 27.95 -11.89
CA ASN A 9 7.90 26.81 -12.37
C ASN A 9 8.76 25.56 -12.56
N PHE A 10 9.99 25.72 -13.02
CA PHE A 10 10.95 24.63 -13.20
C PHE A 10 11.38 24.04 -11.86
N ILE A 11 11.64 24.86 -10.86
CA ILE A 11 11.97 24.42 -9.49
C ILE A 11 10.79 23.70 -8.85
N ASP A 12 9.57 24.21 -9.00
CA ASP A 12 8.35 23.57 -8.48
C ASP A 12 8.14 22.19 -9.10
N GLN A 13 8.36 22.04 -10.40
CA GLN A 13 8.24 20.74 -11.08
C GLN A 13 9.30 19.74 -10.60
N ILE A 14 10.54 20.18 -10.40
CA ILE A 14 11.62 19.33 -9.88
C ILE A 14 11.30 18.90 -8.45
N LEU A 15 10.86 19.82 -7.58
CA LEU A 15 10.46 19.51 -6.21
C LEU A 15 9.27 18.55 -6.17
N TYR A 16 8.29 18.75 -7.06
CA TYR A 16 7.12 17.89 -7.17
C TYR A 16 7.50 16.47 -7.58
N GLN A 17 8.37 16.31 -8.58
CA GLN A 17 8.89 15.02 -9.02
C GLN A 17 9.72 14.35 -7.93
N TRP A 18 10.55 15.12 -7.23
CA TRP A 18 11.37 14.60 -6.13
C TRP A 18 10.52 14.09 -4.97
N LEU A 19 9.48 14.81 -4.58
CA LEU A 19 8.51 14.39 -3.57
C LEU A 19 7.73 13.16 -4.02
N PHE A 20 7.35 13.10 -5.30
CA PHE A 20 6.66 11.96 -5.89
C PHE A 20 7.53 10.70 -5.88
N TRP A 21 8.79 10.81 -6.30
CA TRP A 21 9.75 9.70 -6.25
C TRP A 21 10.03 9.25 -4.82
N ARG A 22 10.17 10.18 -3.89
CA ARG A 22 10.34 9.88 -2.47
C ARG A 22 9.14 9.12 -1.92
N TRP A 23 7.94 9.51 -2.33
CA TRP A 23 6.71 8.83 -1.91
C TRP A 23 6.62 7.41 -2.45
N LEU A 24 7.11 7.17 -3.69
CA LEU A 24 7.14 5.85 -4.33
C LEU A 24 8.21 4.91 -3.76
N ILE A 25 9.29 5.45 -3.19
CA ILE A 25 10.44 4.68 -2.72
C ILE A 25 10.44 4.51 -1.19
N ILE A 26 9.40 4.98 -0.50
CA ILE A 26 9.37 4.91 0.96
C ILE A 26 9.24 3.46 1.42
N THR A 27 10.20 3.00 2.20
CA THR A 27 10.23 1.64 2.74
C THR A 27 9.34 1.52 3.97
N ALA A 28 9.02 0.28 4.38
CA ALA A 28 8.27 0.03 5.61
C ALA A 28 8.96 0.64 6.83
N GLU A 29 10.28 0.49 6.92
CA GLU A 29 11.10 1.08 7.99
C GLU A 29 10.97 2.60 8.03
N GLU A 30 11.11 3.25 6.88
CA GLU A 30 10.98 4.70 6.77
C GLU A 30 9.57 5.18 7.14
N LYS A 31 8.54 4.46 6.72
CA LYS A 31 7.16 4.78 7.12
C LYS A 31 6.98 4.77 8.63
N LEU A 32 7.50 3.76 9.29
CA LEU A 32 7.41 3.64 10.74
C LEU A 32 8.17 4.78 11.44
N LEU A 33 9.40 5.05 11.02
CA LEU A 33 10.24 6.10 11.60
C LEU A 33 9.67 7.50 11.37
N GLU A 34 9.17 7.79 10.16
CA GLU A 34 8.56 9.09 9.83
C GLU A 34 7.30 9.37 10.66
N ASN A 35 6.58 8.33 11.05
CA ASN A 35 5.39 8.45 11.90
C ASN A 35 5.70 8.35 13.41
N GLY A 36 6.98 8.34 13.78
CA GLY A 36 7.41 8.34 15.17
C GLY A 36 7.43 6.98 15.86
N TYR A 37 7.36 5.90 15.10
CA TYR A 37 7.40 4.53 15.64
C TYR A 37 8.80 3.95 15.54
N GLU A 38 9.40 3.66 16.68
CA GLU A 38 10.72 3.02 16.78
C GLU A 38 10.60 1.61 17.36
N GLY A 39 11.44 0.68 16.89
CA GLY A 39 11.52 -0.67 17.43
C GLY A 39 10.36 -1.58 17.10
N ILE A 40 9.51 -1.21 16.15
CA ILE A 40 8.40 -2.05 15.70
C ILE A 40 8.90 -3.07 14.69
N LYS A 41 8.55 -4.32 14.89
CA LYS A 41 8.90 -5.41 13.98
C LYS A 41 8.13 -5.31 12.67
N TYR A 42 8.80 -5.47 11.56
CA TYR A 42 8.22 -5.44 10.23
C TYR A 42 8.76 -6.59 9.37
N LEU A 43 8.08 -6.85 8.25
CA LEU A 43 8.47 -7.93 7.34
C LEU A 43 9.66 -7.52 6.47
N THR A 44 10.63 -8.41 6.30
CA THR A 44 11.91 -8.14 5.61
C THR A 44 12.17 -9.01 4.38
N ASP A 45 11.67 -10.24 4.31
CA ASP A 45 11.89 -11.12 3.16
C ASP A 45 11.28 -10.55 1.89
N PHE A 46 9.99 -10.25 1.94
CA PHE A 46 9.35 -9.25 1.10
C PHE A 46 8.81 -8.20 2.05
N SER A 47 9.15 -6.96 1.80
CA SER A 47 8.85 -5.87 2.74
C SER A 47 7.40 -5.41 2.69
N TYR A 48 6.71 -5.67 1.58
CA TYR A 48 5.32 -5.26 1.37
C TYR A 48 5.08 -3.80 1.78
N ASP A 49 5.96 -2.91 1.33
CA ASP A 49 6.01 -1.52 1.81
C ASP A 49 4.67 -0.80 1.70
N ASP A 50 3.98 -0.97 0.57
CA ASP A 50 2.68 -0.34 0.33
C ASP A 50 1.54 -0.98 1.12
N ALA A 51 1.75 -2.18 1.63
CA ALA A 51 0.75 -2.91 2.41
C ALA A 51 0.79 -2.59 3.90
N LEU A 52 1.85 -1.97 4.38
CA LEU A 52 1.95 -1.52 5.77
C LEU A 52 1.05 -0.29 5.95
N ILE A 53 -0.08 -0.49 6.63
CA ILE A 53 -1.14 0.53 6.73
C ILE A 53 -1.25 1.18 8.10
N GLY A 54 -0.64 0.63 9.12
CA GLY A 54 -0.73 1.20 10.45
C GLY A 54 -0.03 0.41 11.53
N VAL A 55 -0.22 0.86 12.75
CA VAL A 55 0.34 0.26 13.96
C VAL A 55 -0.78 0.12 14.98
N THR A 56 -0.85 -1.01 15.66
CA THR A 56 -1.86 -1.26 16.68
C THR A 56 -1.54 -0.52 17.98
N HIS A 57 -2.52 -0.48 18.89
CA HIS A 57 -2.35 0.10 20.22
C HIS A 57 -1.20 -0.55 21.02
N ASP A 58 -0.96 -1.84 20.81
CA ASP A 58 0.12 -2.59 21.45
C ASP A 58 1.42 -2.63 20.62
N ASN A 59 1.61 -1.65 19.74
CA ASN A 59 2.83 -1.44 18.94
C ASN A 59 3.17 -2.59 18.00
N ARG A 60 2.18 -3.11 17.29
CA ARG A 60 2.37 -4.13 16.27
C ARG A 60 2.05 -3.56 14.90
N ALA A 61 2.92 -3.79 13.92
CA ALA A 61 2.69 -3.37 12.55
C ALA A 61 1.49 -4.11 11.95
N VAL A 62 0.65 -3.40 11.18
CA VAL A 62 -0.53 -3.96 10.53
C VAL A 62 -0.35 -3.90 9.02
N TYR A 63 -0.46 -5.06 8.38
CA TYR A 63 -0.40 -5.21 6.93
C TYR A 63 -1.77 -5.57 6.38
N ASP A 64 -2.12 -4.95 5.26
CA ASP A 64 -3.35 -5.26 4.51
C ASP A 64 -3.06 -6.41 3.55
N TYR A 65 -3.75 -7.54 3.70
CA TYR A 65 -3.55 -8.75 2.90
C TYR A 65 -3.73 -8.50 1.40
N GLU A 66 -4.78 -7.77 1.01
CA GLU A 66 -5.04 -7.47 -0.40
C GLU A 66 -3.92 -6.62 -1.02
N LYS A 67 -3.42 -5.65 -0.27
CA LYS A 67 -2.29 -4.82 -0.70
C LYS A 67 -0.98 -5.60 -0.75
N MET A 68 -0.82 -6.60 0.10
CA MET A 68 0.32 -7.53 0.03
C MET A 68 0.30 -8.32 -1.28
N VAL A 69 -0.86 -8.85 -1.66
CA VAL A 69 -1.05 -9.56 -2.94
C VAL A 69 -0.73 -8.63 -4.11
N GLU A 70 -1.29 -7.42 -4.12
CA GLU A 70 -1.03 -6.42 -5.16
C GLU A 70 0.44 -6.04 -5.25
N TRP A 71 1.12 -5.92 -4.12
CA TRP A 71 2.54 -5.61 -4.06
C TRP A 71 3.40 -6.71 -4.72
N LEU A 72 3.10 -7.97 -4.46
CA LEU A 72 3.79 -9.10 -5.08
C LEU A 72 3.55 -9.14 -6.60
N ILE A 73 2.34 -8.85 -7.04
CA ILE A 73 2.00 -8.81 -8.46
C ILE A 73 2.77 -7.68 -9.16
N SER A 74 2.77 -6.48 -8.59
CA SER A 74 3.37 -5.31 -9.21
C SER A 74 4.89 -5.24 -9.08
N THR A 75 5.45 -5.70 -7.97
CA THR A 75 6.88 -5.57 -7.66
C THR A 75 7.68 -6.81 -8.05
N GLU A 76 7.15 -8.01 -7.79
CA GLU A 76 7.83 -9.29 -8.01
C GLU A 76 7.30 -10.05 -9.23
N GLU A 77 6.39 -9.47 -9.97
CA GLU A 77 5.79 -10.06 -11.18
C GLU A 77 5.10 -11.40 -10.95
N PHE A 78 4.59 -11.63 -9.74
CA PHE A 78 3.81 -12.83 -9.44
C PHE A 78 2.43 -12.75 -10.08
N THR A 79 1.86 -13.92 -10.41
CA THR A 79 0.43 -14.01 -10.68
C THR A 79 -0.34 -13.89 -9.36
N GLU A 80 -1.64 -13.63 -9.42
CA GLU A 80 -2.48 -13.56 -8.22
C GLU A 80 -2.42 -14.86 -7.41
N GLU A 81 -2.48 -16.01 -8.10
CA GLU A 81 -2.40 -17.34 -7.47
C GLU A 81 -1.06 -17.57 -6.79
N GLU A 82 0.04 -17.22 -7.47
CA GLU A 82 1.38 -17.33 -6.91
C GLU A 82 1.57 -16.41 -5.69
N ALA A 83 1.02 -15.20 -5.74
CA ALA A 83 1.11 -14.24 -4.63
C ALA A 83 0.37 -14.75 -3.39
N VAL A 84 -0.85 -15.23 -3.56
CA VAL A 84 -1.66 -15.82 -2.48
C VAL A 84 -0.94 -17.03 -1.87
N GLU A 85 -0.45 -17.92 -2.71
CA GLU A 85 0.29 -19.11 -2.26
C GLU A 85 1.55 -18.75 -1.49
N TRP A 86 2.31 -17.77 -1.98
CA TRP A 86 3.52 -17.29 -1.31
C TRP A 86 3.22 -16.72 0.08
N ILE A 87 2.21 -15.87 0.19
CA ILE A 87 1.85 -15.27 1.47
C ILE A 87 1.41 -16.35 2.46
N ASP A 88 0.55 -17.25 2.04
CA ASP A 88 -0.01 -18.30 2.91
C ASP A 88 1.06 -19.28 3.38
N TYR A 89 1.96 -19.69 2.51
CA TYR A 89 2.98 -20.69 2.85
C TYR A 89 4.27 -20.14 3.46
N ASN A 90 4.64 -18.90 3.14
CA ASN A 90 5.90 -18.32 3.61
C ASN A 90 5.68 -17.22 4.65
N THR A 91 4.95 -16.18 4.29
CA THR A 91 4.81 -14.99 5.15
C THR A 91 4.03 -15.29 6.43
N LEU A 92 2.88 -15.93 6.33
CA LEU A 92 2.05 -16.25 7.51
C LEU A 92 2.75 -17.22 8.46
N ARG A 93 3.51 -18.16 7.93
CA ARG A 93 4.30 -19.08 8.77
C ARG A 93 5.45 -18.35 9.47
N ALA A 94 6.12 -17.45 8.78
CA ALA A 94 7.22 -16.68 9.34
C ALA A 94 6.77 -15.79 10.50
N ILE A 95 5.57 -15.26 10.47
CA ILE A 95 5.01 -14.41 11.53
C ILE A 95 5.01 -15.13 12.89
N GLY A 96 4.76 -16.44 12.91
CA GLY A 96 4.79 -17.23 14.14
C GLY A 96 6.13 -17.20 14.86
N TYR A 97 7.23 -16.90 14.19
CA TYR A 97 8.57 -16.84 14.78
C TYR A 97 8.95 -15.48 15.35
N PHE A 98 8.15 -14.43 15.10
CA PHE A 98 8.43 -13.07 15.59
C PHE A 98 8.15 -12.88 17.09
N GLY A 99 7.29 -13.71 17.68
CA GLY A 99 6.91 -13.59 19.10
C GLY A 99 5.64 -12.77 19.31
N GLU A 100 5.47 -12.22 20.51
CA GLU A 100 4.24 -11.52 20.92
C GLU A 100 3.99 -10.22 20.19
N ASP A 101 5.05 -9.54 19.75
CA ASP A 101 4.98 -8.27 19.01
C ASP A 101 5.09 -8.47 17.51
N ALA A 102 4.70 -9.65 17.01
CA ALA A 102 4.69 -9.98 15.60
C ALA A 102 3.76 -9.04 14.80
N PRO A 103 4.09 -8.77 13.53
CA PRO A 103 3.18 -8.07 12.64
C PRO A 103 1.82 -8.78 12.53
N ILE A 104 0.78 -7.99 12.32
CA ILE A 104 -0.59 -8.48 12.16
C ILE A 104 -0.96 -8.38 10.69
N ILE A 105 -1.53 -9.46 10.16
CA ILE A 105 -2.11 -9.46 8.82
C ILE A 105 -3.61 -9.23 8.94
N MET A 106 -4.09 -8.17 8.30
CA MET A 106 -5.48 -7.78 8.31
C MET A 106 -6.12 -8.13 6.98
N TYR A 107 -7.30 -8.76 7.04
CA TYR A 107 -8.13 -9.00 5.87
C TYR A 107 -9.20 -7.90 5.83
N PRO A 108 -9.15 -6.98 4.84
CA PRO A 108 -10.10 -5.88 4.82
C PRO A 108 -11.52 -6.37 4.57
N ILE A 109 -12.47 -5.78 5.31
CA ILE A 109 -13.89 -6.01 5.07
C ILE A 109 -14.29 -5.09 3.91
N LYS A 110 -14.79 -5.70 2.84
CA LYS A 110 -15.31 -4.95 1.70
C LYS A 110 -16.67 -4.40 2.06
N GLU A 111 -16.71 -3.13 2.43
CA GLU A 111 -17.95 -2.45 2.65
C GLU A 111 -18.62 -2.09 1.32
N TRP A 112 -19.91 -2.30 1.26
CA TRP A 112 -20.71 -1.87 0.14
C TRP A 112 -21.00 -0.39 0.30
N TYR A 113 -20.17 0.46 -0.32
CA TYR A 113 -20.38 1.91 -0.29
C TYR A 113 -21.55 2.28 -1.20
N PHE A 114 -22.40 3.17 -0.71
CA PHE A 114 -23.46 3.77 -1.50
C PHE A 114 -22.93 4.38 -2.79
N GLY A 115 -21.73 4.98 -2.76
CA GLY A 115 -21.05 5.50 -3.94
C GLY A 115 -20.74 4.44 -4.98
N LYS A 116 -20.31 3.26 -4.54
CA LYS A 116 -20.02 2.12 -5.43
C LYS A 116 -21.31 1.55 -6.04
N PHE A 117 -22.38 1.51 -5.26
CA PHE A 117 -23.71 1.16 -5.73
C PHE A 117 -24.19 2.11 -6.81
N LEU A 118 -24.03 3.42 -6.62
CA LEU A 118 -24.36 4.44 -7.61
C LEU A 118 -23.51 4.33 -8.87
N GLU A 119 -22.20 4.05 -8.76
CA GLU A 119 -21.34 3.80 -9.90
C GLU A 119 -21.79 2.60 -10.72
N GLU A 120 -22.12 1.51 -10.08
CA GLU A 120 -22.63 0.31 -10.76
C GLU A 120 -23.97 0.54 -11.43
N LEU A 121 -24.88 1.23 -10.76
CA LEU A 121 -26.18 1.62 -11.34
C LEU A 121 -25.99 2.53 -12.54
N THR A 122 -25.13 3.55 -12.45
CA THR A 122 -24.88 4.49 -13.51
C THR A 122 -24.27 3.80 -14.73
N ARG A 123 -23.31 2.90 -14.49
CA ARG A 123 -22.68 2.11 -15.55
C ARG A 123 -23.67 1.18 -16.23
N LYS A 124 -24.49 0.50 -15.47
CA LYS A 124 -25.51 -0.42 -15.98
C LYS A 124 -26.58 0.34 -16.79
N TRP A 125 -27.04 1.48 -16.28
CA TRP A 125 -27.99 2.36 -16.93
C TRP A 125 -27.43 2.92 -18.26
N TYR A 126 -26.19 3.35 -18.24
CA TYR A 126 -25.48 3.87 -19.43
C TYR A 126 -25.33 2.79 -20.51
N THR A 127 -25.04 1.58 -20.13
CA THR A 127 -24.91 0.42 -21.01
C THR A 127 -26.26 0.04 -21.64
N GLU A 128 -27.34 0.09 -20.89
CA GLU A 128 -28.71 -0.21 -21.37
C GLU A 128 -29.24 0.85 -22.34
N ILE A 129 -28.90 2.13 -22.12
CA ILE A 129 -29.34 3.23 -23.00
C ILE A 129 -28.59 3.22 -24.34
N LEU A 130 -27.32 2.83 -24.35
CA LEU A 130 -26.49 2.80 -25.57
C LEU A 130 -26.70 1.55 -26.42
N THR A 131 -27.39 0.55 -25.91
CA THR A 131 -27.78 -0.63 -26.69
C THR A 131 -29.23 -0.54 -27.13
#